data_70b0a9f66c347db40b800793f6a8425a
#
_entry.id   70b0a9f66c347db40b800793f6a8425a
#
_cell.length_a   1.000
_cell.length_b   1.000
_cell.length_c   1.000
_cell.angle_alpha   90.00
_cell.angle_beta   90.00
_cell.angle_gamma   90.00
#
_symmetry.space_group_name_H-M   'P 1'
#
loop_
_entity.id
_entity.type
_entity.pdbx_description
1 polymer ?
#
loop_
_entity_poly.entity_id
_entity_poly.type
_entity_poly.pdbx_seq_one_letter_code
_entity_poly.pdbx_strand_id
1 'polypeptide(L)'
;MTLPAVPEPFHWIDAPWGHALICRALAGVAPHLFSTRQLELSSDTHAAALTASLGALRLVQVNQVHGRVHVVVRAGEPLASGDRPEADILVSNATEAAIAVRAADCVPILIADRETGAVAAVHAGWRGTCAGAAGAAVSALGAEFGSRPDDLVAAIGPSIGVCCYEVGPELVDAFAAAGYARHLIDRWFTSTPPPRGSRARNPLRLDVAGANRDQLLLAGVPEEQVHVSGLCTAMHLDVLTSYRAEKGQAGRLVAAIRRAV
;
A
#
# COMPACT_ATOMS: atom_id res chain seq x y z
N MET A 1 14.73 18.74 7.51
CA MET A 1 13.78 17.65 7.80
C MET A 1 14.59 16.41 8.15
N THR A 2 14.34 15.78 9.30
CA THR A 2 15.02 14.53 9.67
C THR A 2 14.15 13.36 9.23
N LEU A 3 14.70 12.50 8.37
CA LEU A 3 13.99 11.31 7.92
C LEU A 3 13.91 10.27 9.05
N PRO A 4 12.75 9.63 9.30
CA PRO A 4 12.62 8.61 10.32
C PRO A 4 13.46 7.37 9.97
N ALA A 5 13.96 6.68 10.99
CA ALA A 5 14.60 5.38 10.81
C ALA A 5 13.61 4.37 10.23
N VAL A 6 14.10 3.51 9.35
CA VAL A 6 13.31 2.43 8.72
C VAL A 6 14.03 1.10 8.89
N PRO A 7 13.29 -0.03 9.00
CA PRO A 7 13.90 -1.34 9.06
C PRO A 7 14.47 -1.75 7.69
N GLU A 8 15.50 -2.58 7.68
CA GLU A 8 15.90 -3.28 6.46
C GLU A 8 14.74 -4.15 5.95
N PRO A 9 14.53 -4.25 4.63
CA PRO A 9 15.37 -3.72 3.55
C PRO A 9 14.94 -2.32 3.02
N PHE A 10 14.20 -1.53 3.80
CA PHE A 10 13.82 -0.18 3.39
C PHE A 10 14.93 0.83 3.56
N HIS A 11 14.96 1.84 2.69
CA HIS A 11 15.85 3.00 2.82
C HIS A 11 15.29 4.21 2.07
N TRP A 12 15.70 5.40 2.50
CA TRP A 12 15.36 6.65 1.86
C TRP A 12 16.32 6.95 0.70
N ILE A 13 15.76 7.52 -0.35
CA ILE A 13 16.51 8.04 -1.50
C ILE A 13 16.12 9.48 -1.76
N ASP A 14 17.01 10.24 -2.40
CA ASP A 14 16.67 11.55 -2.94
C ASP A 14 15.84 11.39 -4.22
N ALA A 15 14.86 12.28 -4.39
CA ALA A 15 13.97 12.33 -5.55
C ALA A 15 13.79 13.79 -5.99
N PRO A 16 13.40 14.06 -7.24
CA PRO A 16 13.27 15.44 -7.76
C PRO A 16 12.31 16.34 -6.95
N TRP A 17 11.38 15.75 -6.20
CA TRP A 17 10.45 16.46 -5.32
C TRP A 17 10.87 16.45 -3.84
N GLY A 18 12.04 15.91 -3.51
CA GLY A 18 12.53 15.78 -2.13
C GLY A 18 13.02 14.36 -1.83
N HIS A 19 12.22 13.56 -1.13
CA HIS A 19 12.63 12.21 -0.74
C HIS A 19 11.57 11.16 -1.12
N ALA A 20 12.03 9.93 -1.30
CA ALA A 20 11.18 8.75 -1.48
C ALA A 20 11.74 7.56 -0.68
N LEU A 21 10.87 6.62 -0.33
CA LEU A 21 11.21 5.38 0.33
C LEU A 21 11.19 4.25 -0.68
N ILE A 22 12.21 3.39 -0.69
CA ILE A 22 12.25 2.18 -1.49
C ILE A 22 12.58 0.96 -0.62
N CYS A 23 12.17 -0.22 -1.08
CA CYS A 23 12.47 -1.53 -0.50
C CYS A 23 13.52 -2.22 -1.38
N ARG A 24 14.73 -2.46 -0.89
CA ARG A 24 15.82 -3.07 -1.69
C ARG A 24 15.46 -4.43 -2.27
N ALA A 25 14.72 -5.26 -1.50
CA ALA A 25 14.29 -6.56 -1.99
C ALA A 25 13.38 -6.43 -3.22
N LEU A 26 12.44 -5.48 -3.21
CA LEU A 26 11.56 -5.22 -4.35
C LEU A 26 12.29 -4.47 -5.48
N ALA A 27 13.25 -3.59 -5.17
CA ALA A 27 14.04 -2.85 -6.16
C ALA A 27 14.90 -3.77 -7.04
N GLY A 28 15.29 -4.93 -6.54
CA GLY A 28 15.98 -5.97 -7.31
C GLY A 28 15.09 -6.64 -8.38
N VAL A 29 13.76 -6.43 -8.31
CA VAL A 29 12.78 -7.03 -9.23
C VAL A 29 12.10 -5.96 -10.10
N ALA A 30 11.68 -4.84 -9.51
CA ALA A 30 10.90 -3.82 -10.19
C ALA A 30 11.22 -2.40 -9.67
N PRO A 31 11.38 -1.41 -10.57
CA PRO A 31 11.44 0.00 -10.18
C PRO A 31 10.17 0.42 -9.43
N HIS A 32 10.31 0.96 -8.23
CA HIS A 32 9.21 1.34 -7.39
C HIS A 32 9.61 2.41 -6.38
N LEU A 33 8.63 3.06 -5.79
CA LEU A 33 8.82 3.97 -4.67
C LEU A 33 7.52 4.21 -3.88
N PHE A 34 7.69 4.67 -2.64
CA PHE A 34 6.68 5.31 -1.82
C PHE A 34 7.10 6.77 -1.62
N SER A 35 6.24 7.71 -1.98
CA SER A 35 6.57 9.13 -1.87
C SER A 35 6.46 9.65 -0.43
N THR A 36 7.05 10.83 -0.20
CA THR A 36 6.77 11.66 0.96
C THR A 36 5.65 12.66 0.65
N ARG A 37 5.24 13.46 1.66
CA ARG A 37 4.27 14.55 1.49
C ARG A 37 4.71 15.66 0.53
N GLN A 38 5.98 15.68 0.16
CA GLN A 38 6.54 16.65 -0.78
C GLN A 38 6.11 16.43 -2.23
N LEU A 39 5.67 15.20 -2.58
CA LEU A 39 5.14 14.90 -3.91
C LEU A 39 3.67 15.35 -4.02
N GLU A 40 3.39 16.25 -4.93
CA GLU A 40 2.03 16.71 -5.25
C GLU A 40 1.66 16.32 -6.67
N LEU A 41 0.81 15.29 -6.85
CA LEU A 41 0.40 14.81 -8.17
C LEU A 41 -0.55 15.76 -8.91
N SER A 42 -1.02 16.82 -8.29
CA SER A 42 -1.71 17.94 -8.95
C SER A 42 -0.75 18.82 -9.74
N SER A 43 0.55 18.73 -9.49
CA SER A 43 1.60 19.39 -10.25
C SER A 43 2.03 18.49 -11.42
N ASP A 44 1.90 18.99 -12.66
CA ASP A 44 2.37 18.28 -13.85
C ASP A 44 3.88 17.98 -13.79
N THR A 45 4.66 18.90 -13.21
CA THR A 45 6.10 18.72 -13.01
C THR A 45 6.40 17.53 -12.10
N HIS A 46 5.68 17.39 -10.98
CA HIS A 46 5.86 16.28 -10.06
C HIS A 46 5.36 14.97 -10.66
N ALA A 47 4.24 14.98 -11.40
CA ALA A 47 3.74 13.79 -12.08
C ALA A 47 4.72 13.29 -13.15
N ALA A 48 5.29 14.20 -13.94
CA ALA A 48 6.32 13.89 -14.92
C ALA A 48 7.61 13.37 -14.26
N ALA A 49 8.06 14.01 -13.18
CA ALA A 49 9.24 13.59 -12.44
C ALA A 49 9.08 12.18 -11.82
N LEU A 50 7.90 11.89 -11.24
CA LEU A 50 7.58 10.54 -10.73
C LEU A 50 7.65 9.49 -11.84
N THR A 51 7.02 9.76 -12.97
CA THR A 51 6.98 8.86 -14.12
C THR A 51 8.41 8.59 -14.64
N ALA A 52 9.21 9.65 -14.81
CA ALA A 52 10.60 9.56 -15.24
C ALA A 52 11.49 8.80 -14.23
N SER A 53 11.30 9.03 -12.94
CA SER A 53 12.06 8.32 -11.87
C SER A 53 11.86 6.81 -11.89
N LEU A 54 10.72 6.35 -12.42
CA LEU A 54 10.43 4.92 -12.61
C LEU A 54 10.80 4.43 -14.01
N GLY A 55 11.32 5.29 -14.89
CA GLY A 55 11.63 4.96 -16.28
C GLY A 55 10.39 4.64 -17.11
N ALA A 56 9.21 5.16 -16.72
CA ALA A 56 7.94 4.96 -17.42
C ALA A 56 7.65 6.11 -18.40
N LEU A 57 6.80 5.84 -19.39
CA LEU A 57 6.29 6.85 -20.30
C LEU A 57 4.95 7.44 -19.83
N ARG A 58 4.20 6.70 -18.99
CA ARG A 58 2.90 7.12 -18.47
C ARG A 58 2.67 6.60 -17.06
N LEU A 59 1.86 7.33 -16.29
CA LEU A 59 1.40 6.97 -14.97
C LEU A 59 -0.07 6.58 -15.01
N VAL A 60 -0.39 5.37 -14.55
CA VAL A 60 -1.75 4.84 -14.51
C VAL A 60 -2.28 4.87 -13.08
N GLN A 61 -3.45 5.44 -12.91
CA GLN A 61 -4.15 5.55 -11.64
C GLN A 61 -5.63 5.18 -11.80
N VAL A 62 -6.28 4.84 -10.70
CA VAL A 62 -7.70 4.51 -10.61
C VAL A 62 -8.44 5.46 -9.68
N ASN A 63 -9.76 5.46 -9.74
CA ASN A 63 -10.61 6.07 -8.72
C ASN A 63 -10.79 5.08 -7.57
N GLN A 64 -10.08 5.30 -6.46
CA GLN A 64 -10.05 4.40 -5.30
C GLN A 64 -11.35 4.51 -4.51
N VAL A 65 -12.03 3.39 -4.32
CA VAL A 65 -13.36 3.27 -3.67
C VAL A 65 -13.33 2.44 -2.39
N HIS A 66 -12.12 2.07 -1.92
CA HIS A 66 -11.87 1.25 -0.73
C HIS A 66 -12.42 -0.18 -0.83
N GLY A 67 -12.44 -0.72 -2.04
CA GLY A 67 -12.86 -2.09 -2.35
C GLY A 67 -11.68 -3.05 -2.59
N ARG A 68 -11.92 -4.07 -3.42
CA ARG A 68 -10.91 -5.05 -3.87
C ARG A 68 -10.97 -5.34 -5.38
N VAL A 69 -11.66 -4.49 -6.13
CA VAL A 69 -11.71 -4.62 -7.59
C VAL A 69 -10.34 -4.26 -8.16
N HIS A 70 -9.89 -5.01 -9.17
CA HIS A 70 -8.64 -4.76 -9.87
C HIS A 70 -8.86 -4.30 -11.31
N VAL A 71 -7.89 -3.56 -11.80
CA VAL A 71 -7.74 -3.13 -13.20
C VAL A 71 -6.45 -3.71 -13.75
N VAL A 72 -6.52 -4.26 -14.95
CA VAL A 72 -5.36 -4.83 -15.65
C VAL A 72 -4.80 -3.81 -16.63
N VAL A 73 -3.49 -3.58 -16.57
CA VAL A 73 -2.75 -2.69 -17.48
C VAL A 73 -1.81 -3.55 -18.31
N ARG A 74 -2.14 -3.77 -19.57
CA ARG A 74 -1.34 -4.62 -20.46
C ARG A 74 -0.38 -3.79 -21.32
N ALA A 75 0.73 -4.43 -21.66
CA ALA A 75 1.70 -3.85 -22.59
C ALA A 75 1.04 -3.54 -23.95
N GLY A 76 1.28 -2.32 -24.45
CA GLY A 76 0.75 -1.88 -25.75
C GLY A 76 -0.76 -1.58 -25.78
N GLU A 77 -1.50 -1.80 -24.69
CA GLU A 77 -2.92 -1.50 -24.62
C GLU A 77 -3.14 -0.10 -24.01
N PRO A 78 -3.87 0.80 -24.69
CA PRO A 78 -4.30 2.03 -24.05
C PRO A 78 -5.33 1.69 -22.95
N LEU A 79 -5.25 2.34 -21.80
CA LEU A 79 -6.41 2.40 -20.92
C LEU A 79 -7.51 3.14 -21.67
N ALA A 80 -8.76 2.67 -21.50
CA ALA A 80 -9.91 3.34 -22.08
C ALA A 80 -9.81 4.85 -21.82
N SER A 81 -9.90 5.64 -22.88
CA SER A 81 -9.94 7.10 -22.78
C SER A 81 -11.22 7.49 -22.07
N GLY A 82 -11.11 8.13 -20.93
CA GLY A 82 -12.25 8.56 -20.12
C GLY A 82 -11.91 8.68 -18.64
N ASP A 83 -12.92 8.64 -17.81
CA ASP A 83 -12.78 8.67 -16.36
C ASP A 83 -11.99 7.47 -15.85
N ARG A 84 -11.22 7.68 -14.79
CA ARG A 84 -10.47 6.61 -14.14
C ARG A 84 -11.45 5.54 -13.63
N PRO A 85 -11.24 4.25 -13.96
CA PRO A 85 -12.12 3.19 -13.47
C PRO A 85 -12.09 3.11 -11.94
N GLU A 86 -13.22 2.70 -11.35
CA GLU A 86 -13.32 2.46 -9.92
C GLU A 86 -12.63 1.15 -9.55
N ALA A 87 -11.53 1.24 -8.83
CA ALA A 87 -10.77 0.11 -8.35
C ALA A 87 -9.83 0.52 -7.21
N ASP A 88 -9.28 -0.47 -6.51
CA ASP A 88 -8.27 -0.26 -5.47
C ASP A 88 -6.99 -1.06 -5.74
N ILE A 89 -7.00 -1.87 -6.79
CA ILE A 89 -5.88 -2.72 -7.21
C ILE A 89 -5.59 -2.45 -8.68
N LEU A 90 -4.32 -2.29 -9.00
CA LEU A 90 -3.80 -2.29 -10.36
C LEU A 90 -2.83 -3.44 -10.50
N VAL A 91 -2.94 -4.23 -11.58
CA VAL A 91 -1.95 -5.24 -11.96
C VAL A 91 -1.45 -4.96 -13.36
N SER A 92 -0.16 -5.18 -13.64
CA SER A 92 0.45 -4.78 -14.91
C SER A 92 1.58 -5.68 -15.35
N ASN A 93 1.68 -5.88 -16.68
CA ASN A 93 2.87 -6.40 -17.36
C ASN A 93 3.48 -5.39 -18.33
N ALA A 94 3.05 -4.13 -18.30
CA ALA A 94 3.53 -3.07 -19.17
C ALA A 94 4.85 -2.47 -18.69
N THR A 95 5.86 -2.43 -19.54
CA THR A 95 7.15 -1.80 -19.23
C THR A 95 7.14 -0.29 -19.44
N GLU A 96 6.22 0.22 -20.26
CA GLU A 96 6.03 1.65 -20.55
C GLU A 96 5.14 2.38 -19.54
N ALA A 97 4.42 1.63 -18.67
CA ALA A 97 3.47 2.20 -17.73
C ALA A 97 3.86 1.92 -16.27
N ALA A 98 3.96 2.96 -15.46
CA ALA A 98 3.96 2.83 -14.00
C ALA A 98 2.51 2.83 -13.51
N ILE A 99 2.17 1.93 -12.59
CA ILE A 99 0.89 1.87 -11.90
C ILE A 99 1.04 2.46 -10.50
N ALA A 100 0.04 3.21 -10.04
CA ALA A 100 0.14 3.90 -8.76
C ALA A 100 -1.19 3.96 -8.00
N VAL A 101 -1.08 3.87 -6.68
CA VAL A 101 -2.15 4.12 -5.72
C VAL A 101 -1.77 5.28 -4.80
N ARG A 102 -2.77 5.94 -4.23
CA ARG A 102 -2.62 7.08 -3.33
C ARG A 102 -3.13 6.71 -1.95
N ALA A 103 -2.44 7.14 -0.91
CA ALA A 103 -2.81 6.87 0.47
C ALA A 103 -2.57 8.09 1.37
N ALA A 104 -3.39 8.20 2.40
CA ALA A 104 -3.15 8.96 3.61
C ALA A 104 -3.79 8.12 4.72
N ASP A 105 -2.98 7.34 5.43
CA ASP A 105 -3.33 6.33 6.43
C ASP A 105 -3.65 4.93 5.90
N CYS A 106 -4.36 4.78 4.77
CA CYS A 106 -4.59 3.47 4.15
C CYS A 106 -3.24 2.81 3.77
N VAL A 107 -3.21 1.49 3.74
CA VAL A 107 -2.00 0.71 3.44
C VAL A 107 -1.76 0.68 1.93
N PRO A 108 -0.64 1.23 1.42
CA PRO A 108 -0.19 0.99 0.06
C PRO A 108 0.67 -0.28 0.04
N ILE A 109 0.40 -1.19 -0.89
CA ILE A 109 1.19 -2.41 -1.09
C ILE A 109 1.67 -2.44 -2.53
N LEU A 110 2.95 -2.70 -2.72
CA LEU A 110 3.56 -2.93 -4.02
C LEU A 110 4.06 -4.37 -4.09
N ILE A 111 3.74 -5.07 -5.18
CA ILE A 111 4.11 -6.47 -5.39
C ILE A 111 4.77 -6.60 -6.75
N ALA A 112 5.81 -7.42 -6.86
CA ALA A 112 6.43 -7.80 -8.12
C ALA A 112 6.69 -9.30 -8.15
N ASP A 113 6.53 -9.87 -9.33
CA ASP A 113 6.85 -11.26 -9.64
C ASP A 113 8.24 -11.35 -10.25
N ARG A 114 9.10 -12.16 -9.66
CA ARG A 114 10.51 -12.35 -10.07
C ARG A 114 10.65 -13.10 -11.40
N GLU A 115 9.66 -13.93 -11.74
CA GLU A 115 9.70 -14.78 -12.95
C GLU A 115 8.98 -14.10 -14.12
N THR A 116 7.75 -13.63 -13.94
CA THR A 116 6.99 -13.02 -15.03
C THR A 116 7.27 -11.54 -15.20
N GLY A 117 7.82 -10.89 -14.17
CA GLY A 117 8.02 -9.45 -14.11
C GLY A 117 6.70 -8.66 -13.90
N ALA A 118 5.56 -9.33 -13.75
CA ALA A 118 4.29 -8.67 -13.50
C ALA A 118 4.31 -7.95 -12.14
N VAL A 119 3.59 -6.83 -12.05
CA VAL A 119 3.56 -5.98 -10.86
C VAL A 119 2.16 -5.64 -10.43
N ALA A 120 1.97 -5.33 -9.13
CA ALA A 120 0.73 -4.81 -8.59
C ALA A 120 0.95 -3.61 -7.68
N ALA A 121 -0.03 -2.68 -7.70
CA ALA A 121 -0.16 -1.61 -6.74
C ALA A 121 -1.55 -1.70 -6.09
N VAL A 122 -1.60 -1.75 -4.75
CA VAL A 122 -2.80 -2.00 -3.97
C VAL A 122 -3.02 -0.89 -2.97
N HIS A 123 -4.25 -0.38 -2.92
CA HIS A 123 -4.73 0.51 -1.87
C HIS A 123 -5.63 -0.28 -0.92
N ALA A 124 -5.23 -0.43 0.34
CA ALA A 124 -5.97 -1.19 1.33
C ALA A 124 -6.24 -0.35 2.59
N GLY A 125 -7.33 0.40 2.60
CA GLY A 125 -7.92 0.94 3.82
C GLY A 125 -8.61 -0.20 4.61
N TRP A 126 -9.17 0.06 5.79
CA TRP A 126 -9.80 -0.99 6.60
C TRP A 126 -10.91 -1.77 5.84
N ARG A 127 -11.68 -1.08 4.97
CA ARG A 127 -12.70 -1.74 4.14
C ARG A 127 -12.08 -2.67 3.09
N GLY A 128 -11.06 -2.19 2.37
CA GLY A 128 -10.31 -3.01 1.42
C GLY A 128 -9.60 -4.18 2.09
N THR A 129 -9.00 -3.96 3.27
CA THR A 129 -8.40 -5.02 4.10
C THR A 129 -9.47 -6.03 4.54
N CYS A 130 -10.62 -5.56 5.04
CA CYS A 130 -11.73 -6.45 5.41
C CYS A 130 -12.24 -7.26 4.22
N ALA A 131 -12.26 -6.67 3.02
CA ALA A 131 -12.63 -7.34 1.78
C ALA A 131 -11.53 -8.27 1.21
N GLY A 132 -10.31 -8.28 1.76
CA GLY A 132 -9.21 -9.14 1.31
C GLY A 132 -8.43 -8.59 0.12
N ALA A 133 -8.23 -7.28 0.03
CA ALA A 133 -7.58 -6.62 -1.12
C ALA A 133 -6.16 -7.15 -1.39
N ALA A 134 -5.35 -7.41 -0.35
CA ALA A 134 -3.99 -7.93 -0.53
C ALA A 134 -4.00 -9.33 -1.18
N GLY A 135 -4.84 -10.25 -0.69
CA GLY A 135 -5.00 -11.58 -1.31
C GLY A 135 -5.62 -11.52 -2.71
N ALA A 136 -6.56 -10.59 -2.95
CA ALA A 136 -7.13 -10.37 -4.27
C ALA A 136 -6.09 -9.93 -5.31
N ALA A 137 -5.10 -9.13 -4.90
CA ALA A 137 -3.99 -8.73 -5.79
C ALA A 137 -3.10 -9.93 -6.17
N VAL A 138 -2.78 -10.82 -5.22
CA VAL A 138 -2.04 -12.06 -5.50
C VAL A 138 -2.83 -12.94 -6.48
N SER A 139 -4.14 -13.10 -6.24
CA SER A 139 -5.02 -13.87 -7.13
C SER A 139 -5.09 -13.26 -8.54
N ALA A 140 -5.16 -11.92 -8.63
CA ALA A 140 -5.19 -11.21 -9.91
C ALA A 140 -3.89 -11.39 -10.71
N LEU A 141 -2.72 -11.29 -10.04
CA LEU A 141 -1.43 -11.57 -10.69
C LEU A 141 -1.36 -12.99 -11.23
N GLY A 142 -1.85 -13.98 -10.46
CA GLY A 142 -1.94 -15.37 -10.91
C GLY A 142 -2.86 -15.56 -12.11
N ALA A 143 -4.08 -15.01 -12.05
CA ALA A 143 -5.09 -15.18 -13.10
C ALA A 143 -4.71 -14.47 -14.41
N GLU A 144 -4.10 -13.27 -14.32
CA GLU A 144 -3.85 -12.41 -15.47
C GLU A 144 -2.48 -12.65 -16.12
N PHE A 145 -1.48 -13.07 -15.33
CA PHE A 145 -0.09 -13.17 -15.80
C PHE A 145 0.59 -14.49 -15.47
N GLY A 146 -0.12 -15.42 -14.82
CA GLY A 146 0.43 -16.73 -14.45
C GLY A 146 1.41 -16.69 -13.28
N SER A 147 1.41 -15.61 -12.50
CA SER A 147 2.27 -15.45 -11.33
C SER A 147 2.00 -16.52 -10.27
N ARG A 148 3.04 -17.05 -9.67
CA ARG A 148 2.94 -17.97 -8.54
C ARG A 148 3.24 -17.23 -7.25
N PRO A 149 2.51 -17.48 -6.15
CA PRO A 149 2.78 -16.80 -4.87
C PRO A 149 4.23 -16.90 -4.40
N ASP A 150 4.89 -18.05 -4.63
CA ASP A 150 6.30 -18.29 -4.25
C ASP A 150 7.29 -17.35 -4.97
N ASP A 151 6.90 -16.81 -6.11
CA ASP A 151 7.74 -15.94 -6.94
C ASP A 151 7.52 -14.44 -6.64
N LEU A 152 6.55 -14.12 -5.75
CA LEU A 152 6.20 -12.74 -5.43
C LEU A 152 7.07 -12.15 -4.33
N VAL A 153 7.42 -10.88 -4.51
CA VAL A 153 8.01 -10.02 -3.48
C VAL A 153 7.05 -8.87 -3.21
N ALA A 154 6.73 -8.61 -1.96
CA ALA A 154 5.78 -7.57 -1.55
C ALA A 154 6.41 -6.57 -0.58
N ALA A 155 6.14 -5.28 -0.80
CA ALA A 155 6.52 -4.19 0.08
C ALA A 155 5.26 -3.45 0.54
N ILE A 156 5.05 -3.40 1.86
CA ILE A 156 3.99 -2.64 2.53
C ILE A 156 4.57 -1.30 2.96
N GLY A 157 4.07 -0.22 2.36
CA GLY A 157 4.55 1.13 2.57
C GLY A 157 4.02 1.81 3.83
N PRO A 158 4.31 3.13 4.00
CA PRO A 158 3.83 3.91 5.13
C PRO A 158 2.31 3.94 5.20
N SER A 159 1.76 3.67 6.37
CA SER A 159 0.32 3.67 6.67
C SER A 159 0.08 4.08 8.11
N ILE A 160 -1.17 4.24 8.54
CA ILE A 160 -1.45 4.48 9.95
C ILE A 160 -1.09 3.25 10.78
N GLY A 161 -0.22 3.42 11.76
CA GLY A 161 0.20 2.34 12.65
C GLY A 161 -0.82 2.07 13.76
N VAL A 162 -0.73 0.88 14.35
CA VAL A 162 -1.55 0.48 15.51
C VAL A 162 -1.44 1.47 16.67
N CYS A 163 -0.32 2.19 16.81
CA CYS A 163 -0.12 3.24 17.81
C CYS A 163 -1.15 4.39 17.71
N CYS A 164 -1.68 4.66 16.51
CA CYS A 164 -2.53 5.81 16.20
C CYS A 164 -3.92 5.44 15.64
N TYR A 165 -4.13 4.17 15.25
CA TYR A 165 -5.37 3.78 14.58
C TYR A 165 -6.41 3.24 15.55
N GLU A 166 -7.05 4.16 16.30
CA GLU A 166 -8.23 3.86 17.12
C GLU A 166 -9.43 3.60 16.22
N VAL A 167 -10.17 2.53 16.53
CA VAL A 167 -11.35 2.06 15.79
C VAL A 167 -12.48 1.66 16.74
N GLY A 168 -13.70 1.57 16.24
CA GLY A 168 -14.83 1.06 17.00
C GLY A 168 -14.94 -0.47 16.94
N PRO A 169 -15.71 -1.06 17.87
CA PRO A 169 -15.90 -2.52 17.93
C PRO A 169 -16.62 -3.07 16.69
N GLU A 170 -17.38 -2.25 15.98
CA GLU A 170 -18.05 -2.62 14.74
C GLU A 170 -17.09 -3.12 13.65
N LEU A 171 -15.80 -2.75 13.70
CA LEU A 171 -14.80 -3.26 12.77
C LEU A 171 -14.47 -4.72 13.10
N VAL A 172 -14.43 -5.12 14.37
CA VAL A 172 -14.24 -6.52 14.77
C VAL A 172 -15.35 -7.38 14.19
N ASP A 173 -16.60 -6.92 14.32
CA ASP A 173 -17.77 -7.62 13.78
C ASP A 173 -17.71 -7.71 12.25
N ALA A 174 -17.28 -6.65 11.58
CA ALA A 174 -17.12 -6.63 10.13
C ALA A 174 -16.09 -7.67 9.65
N PHE A 175 -14.92 -7.76 10.32
CA PHE A 175 -13.89 -8.75 9.97
C PHE A 175 -14.34 -10.18 10.29
N ALA A 176 -15.08 -10.40 11.37
CA ALA A 176 -15.69 -11.70 11.70
C ALA A 176 -16.73 -12.10 10.64
N ALA A 177 -17.59 -11.18 10.23
CA ALA A 177 -18.59 -11.41 9.18
C ALA A 177 -17.95 -11.68 7.80
N ALA A 178 -16.76 -11.12 7.54
CA ALA A 178 -15.96 -11.40 6.35
C ALA A 178 -15.28 -12.79 6.37
N GLY A 179 -15.40 -13.53 7.48
CA GLY A 179 -14.93 -14.93 7.59
C GLY A 179 -13.49 -15.08 8.08
N TYR A 180 -12.87 -14.02 8.60
CA TYR A 180 -11.53 -14.15 9.20
C TYR A 180 -11.56 -14.96 10.48
N ALA A 181 -10.57 -15.84 10.65
CA ALA A 181 -10.44 -16.68 11.83
C ALA A 181 -10.22 -15.83 13.10
N ARG A 182 -10.80 -16.24 14.21
CA ARG A 182 -10.78 -15.50 15.46
C ARG A 182 -9.35 -15.14 15.92
N HIS A 183 -8.39 -16.05 15.80
CA HIS A 183 -7.01 -15.81 16.20
C HIS A 183 -6.31 -14.71 15.38
N LEU A 184 -6.71 -14.49 14.11
CA LEU A 184 -6.22 -13.40 13.29
C LEU A 184 -6.84 -12.07 13.74
N ILE A 185 -8.14 -12.05 14.00
CA ILE A 185 -8.84 -10.87 14.52
C ILE A 185 -8.22 -10.44 15.86
N ASP A 186 -7.99 -11.38 16.78
CA ASP A 186 -7.37 -11.09 18.07
C ASP A 186 -5.93 -10.56 17.95
N ARG A 187 -5.21 -10.93 16.88
CA ARG A 187 -3.89 -10.39 16.56
C ARG A 187 -3.95 -8.97 16.01
N TRP A 188 -4.90 -8.71 15.11
CA TRP A 188 -5.00 -7.42 14.43
C TRP A 188 -5.65 -6.34 15.28
N PHE A 189 -6.57 -6.73 16.17
CA PHE A 189 -7.27 -5.81 17.05
C PHE A 189 -6.74 -5.92 18.48
N THR A 190 -6.14 -4.84 18.94
CA THR A 190 -5.54 -4.78 20.28
C THR A 190 -6.20 -3.70 21.12
N SER A 191 -6.31 -3.94 22.42
CA SER A 191 -6.74 -2.92 23.39
C SER A 191 -5.62 -2.67 24.37
N THR A 192 -5.26 -1.40 24.57
CA THR A 192 -4.30 -1.01 25.59
C THR A 192 -5.09 -0.54 26.81
N PRO A 193 -4.90 -1.14 28.00
CA PRO A 193 -5.57 -0.68 29.21
C PRO A 193 -5.26 0.81 29.45
N PRO A 194 -6.25 1.64 29.82
CA PRO A 194 -5.99 3.02 30.19
C PRO A 194 -5.11 3.08 31.44
N PRO A 195 -4.36 4.16 31.63
CA PRO A 195 -3.63 4.38 32.88
C PRO A 195 -4.54 4.23 34.09
N ARG A 196 -4.00 3.67 35.19
CA ARG A 196 -4.76 3.51 36.45
C ARG A 196 -5.37 4.87 36.86
N GLY A 197 -6.69 4.87 37.12
CA GLY A 197 -7.46 6.08 37.52
C GLY A 197 -8.03 6.86 36.34
N SER A 198 -7.79 6.49 35.09
CA SER A 198 -8.46 7.06 33.92
C SER A 198 -9.89 6.54 33.80
N ARG A 199 -10.86 7.43 33.50
CA ARG A 199 -12.23 7.07 33.10
C ARG A 199 -12.34 6.83 31.59
N ALA A 200 -11.20 6.90 30.85
CA ALA A 200 -11.19 6.65 29.42
C ALA A 200 -11.49 5.17 29.16
N ARG A 201 -12.31 4.89 28.14
CA ARG A 201 -12.48 3.53 27.60
C ARG A 201 -11.16 3.07 27.02
N ASN A 202 -10.85 1.77 27.13
CA ASN A 202 -9.73 1.16 26.42
C ASN A 202 -9.93 1.37 24.91
N PRO A 203 -9.13 2.18 24.23
CA PRO A 203 -9.30 2.32 22.81
C PRO A 203 -8.95 1.00 22.13
N LEU A 204 -9.88 0.49 21.33
CA LEU A 204 -9.59 -0.60 20.41
C LEU A 204 -8.73 -0.05 19.26
N ARG A 205 -7.70 -0.75 18.87
CA ARG A 205 -6.79 -0.33 17.80
C ARG A 205 -6.63 -1.44 16.78
N LEU A 206 -6.56 -1.06 15.51
CA LEU A 206 -6.36 -1.98 14.40
C LEU A 206 -4.93 -1.86 13.85
N ASP A 207 -4.22 -2.99 13.80
CA ASP A 207 -3.00 -3.16 13.01
C ASP A 207 -3.37 -3.50 11.56
N VAL A 208 -3.69 -2.47 10.80
CA VAL A 208 -4.13 -2.63 9.41
C VAL A 208 -2.98 -3.09 8.50
N ALA A 209 -1.75 -2.71 8.79
CA ALA A 209 -0.56 -3.16 8.04
C ALA A 209 -0.29 -4.65 8.31
N GLY A 210 -0.33 -5.08 9.59
CA GLY A 210 -0.20 -6.47 9.98
C GLY A 210 -1.31 -7.35 9.38
N ALA A 211 -2.54 -6.87 9.33
CA ALA A 211 -3.64 -7.59 8.69
C ALA A 211 -3.40 -7.82 7.18
N ASN A 212 -2.90 -6.83 6.45
CA ASN A 212 -2.55 -7.00 5.03
C ASN A 212 -1.34 -7.91 4.85
N ARG A 213 -0.32 -7.84 5.73
CA ARG A 213 0.79 -8.77 5.73
C ARG A 213 0.30 -10.22 5.88
N ASP A 214 -0.52 -10.49 6.88
CA ASP A 214 -1.06 -11.84 7.10
C ASP A 214 -1.90 -12.32 5.90
N GLN A 215 -2.64 -11.44 5.20
CA GLN A 215 -3.37 -11.80 3.98
C GLN A 215 -2.44 -12.20 2.84
N LEU A 216 -1.29 -11.55 2.67
CA LEU A 216 -0.28 -11.97 1.68
C LEU A 216 0.26 -13.36 2.00
N LEU A 217 0.57 -13.63 3.29
CA LEU A 217 1.02 -14.95 3.73
C LEU A 217 -0.06 -16.02 3.51
N LEU A 218 -1.32 -15.72 3.84
CA LEU A 218 -2.46 -16.62 3.59
C LEU A 218 -2.69 -16.87 2.10
N ALA A 219 -2.32 -15.93 1.24
CA ALA A 219 -2.35 -16.10 -0.21
C ALA A 219 -1.14 -16.87 -0.77
N GLY A 220 -0.21 -17.31 0.10
CA GLY A 220 0.94 -18.16 -0.22
C GLY A 220 2.22 -17.41 -0.53
N VAL A 221 2.29 -16.07 -0.34
CA VAL A 221 3.56 -15.33 -0.49
C VAL A 221 4.48 -15.72 0.67
N PRO A 222 5.74 -16.12 0.44
CA PRO A 222 6.67 -16.50 1.50
C PRO A 222 6.92 -15.36 2.48
N GLU A 223 7.05 -15.67 3.77
CA GLU A 223 7.19 -14.66 4.82
C GLU A 223 8.42 -13.77 4.61
N GLU A 224 9.52 -14.34 4.19
CA GLU A 224 10.78 -13.64 3.90
C GLU A 224 10.71 -12.71 2.69
N GLN A 225 9.64 -12.82 1.89
CA GLN A 225 9.38 -11.96 0.73
C GLN A 225 8.37 -10.85 1.03
N VAL A 226 7.81 -10.79 2.25
CA VAL A 226 6.86 -9.75 2.65
C VAL A 226 7.53 -8.76 3.59
N HIS A 227 7.80 -7.56 3.10
CA HIS A 227 8.51 -6.51 3.82
C HIS A 227 7.55 -5.40 4.25
N VAL A 228 7.66 -4.95 5.51
CA VAL A 228 6.81 -3.89 6.09
C VAL A 228 7.68 -2.71 6.51
N SER A 229 7.35 -1.51 6.06
CA SER A 229 8.13 -0.29 6.37
C SER A 229 8.06 0.11 7.84
N GLY A 230 7.00 -0.26 8.56
CA GLY A 230 6.80 0.08 9.96
C GLY A 230 6.52 1.57 10.23
N LEU A 231 6.45 2.41 9.19
CA LEU A 231 6.25 3.84 9.33
C LEU A 231 4.77 4.19 9.55
N CYS A 232 4.48 4.80 10.71
CA CYS A 232 3.16 5.36 10.99
C CYS A 232 3.02 6.76 10.40
N THR A 233 2.04 6.96 9.51
CA THR A 233 1.77 8.25 8.86
C THR A 233 1.44 9.35 9.88
N ALA A 234 0.66 9.03 10.93
CA ALA A 234 0.25 10.00 11.94
C ALA A 234 1.38 10.39 12.93
N MET A 235 2.46 9.60 13.01
CA MET A 235 3.62 9.91 13.88
C MET A 235 4.69 10.72 13.17
N HIS A 236 4.68 10.79 11.84
CA HIS A 236 5.75 11.39 11.04
C HIS A 236 5.20 12.45 10.07
N LEU A 237 4.39 13.40 10.58
CA LEU A 237 3.71 14.42 9.78
C LEU A 237 4.65 15.41 9.08
N ASP A 238 5.89 15.53 9.50
CA ASP A 238 6.94 16.32 8.83
C ASP A 238 7.40 15.67 7.49
N VAL A 239 7.24 14.34 7.36
CA VAL A 239 7.67 13.57 6.18
C VAL A 239 6.48 12.96 5.43
N LEU A 240 5.47 12.49 6.16
CA LEU A 240 4.31 11.80 5.65
C LEU A 240 3.03 12.63 5.84
N THR A 241 1.91 12.21 5.28
CA THR A 241 0.61 12.83 5.49
C THR A 241 -0.38 11.84 6.07
N SER A 242 -1.25 12.30 6.99
CA SER A 242 -2.22 11.47 7.69
C SER A 242 -3.60 12.12 7.69
N TYR A 243 -4.58 11.44 7.10
CA TYR A 243 -5.97 11.89 7.14
C TYR A 243 -6.52 11.92 8.58
N ARG A 244 -6.13 10.96 9.43
CA ARG A 244 -6.54 10.90 10.84
C ARG A 244 -6.06 12.13 11.62
N ALA A 245 -4.81 12.55 11.41
CA ALA A 245 -4.21 13.66 12.12
C ALA A 245 -4.55 15.03 11.51
N GLU A 246 -4.51 15.15 10.19
CA GLU A 246 -4.66 16.41 9.44
C GLU A 246 -6.08 16.63 8.90
N LYS A 247 -6.95 15.60 8.97
CA LYS A 247 -8.33 15.64 8.47
C LYS A 247 -8.41 16.10 7.01
N GLY A 248 -9.25 17.07 6.70
CA GLY A 248 -9.47 17.57 5.35
C GLY A 248 -8.26 18.29 4.71
N GLN A 249 -7.20 18.56 5.46
CA GLN A 249 -5.98 19.19 4.95
C GLN A 249 -4.90 18.16 4.53
N ALA A 250 -5.15 16.86 4.76
CA ALA A 250 -4.21 15.81 4.40
C ALA A 250 -3.99 15.76 2.87
N GLY A 251 -2.74 15.80 2.46
CA GLY A 251 -2.31 15.45 1.10
C GLY A 251 -2.52 13.96 0.81
N ARG A 252 -1.80 13.45 -0.19
CA ARG A 252 -1.78 12.01 -0.50
C ARG A 252 -0.35 11.59 -0.80
N LEU A 253 0.09 10.53 -0.13
CA LEU A 253 1.28 9.79 -0.52
C LEU A 253 0.96 8.95 -1.76
N VAL A 254 1.98 8.68 -2.56
CA VAL A 254 1.90 7.84 -3.75
C VAL A 254 2.78 6.62 -3.55
N ALA A 255 2.23 5.45 -3.82
CA ALA A 255 3.00 4.22 -4.00
C ALA A 255 2.91 3.84 -5.49
N ALA A 256 4.05 3.75 -6.14
CA ALA A 256 4.12 3.49 -7.57
C ALA A 256 5.17 2.43 -7.91
N ILE A 257 4.85 1.62 -8.90
CA ILE A 257 5.69 0.51 -9.38
C ILE A 257 5.54 0.35 -10.88
N ARG A 258 6.60 -0.10 -11.53
CA ARG A 258 6.63 -0.44 -12.95
C ARG A 258 7.31 -1.79 -13.15
N ARG A 259 6.85 -2.57 -14.13
CA ARG A 259 7.59 -3.75 -14.59
C ARG A 259 9.00 -3.36 -15.05
N ALA A 260 10.01 -4.12 -14.65
CA ALA A 260 11.36 -3.97 -15.21
C ALA A 260 11.37 -4.31 -16.72
N VAL A 261 12.32 -3.73 -17.45
CA VAL A 261 12.54 -3.98 -18.90
C VAL A 261 13.25 -5.29 -19.08
#